data_5a4837cfa8f79bf307be029a4fc8431f
#
_entry.id   5a4837cfa8f79bf307be029a4fc8431f
#
_cell.length_a   1.000
_cell.length_b   1.000
_cell.length_c   1.000
_cell.angle_alpha   90.00
_cell.angle_beta   90.00
_cell.angle_gamma   90.00
#
_symmetry.space_group_name_H-M   'P 1'
#
loop_
_entity.id
_entity.type
_entity.pdbx_description
1 polymer ?
#
loop_
_entity_poly.entity_id
_entity_poly.type
_entity_poly.pdbx_seq_one_letter_code
_entity_poly.pdbx_strand_id
1 'polypeptide(L)'
;MSALHTSPKFTGFFRRLVEEKHVSAATMQTALDAAKRAKQDTVAYLIEEVHLSPSLLAETISAEFAEPYFDLDVYDTSQIPKDLVDQKLILKHRILPLIQRGQILYVATSNPSNIEAIDAIRFNSKLLVEPVIVEYHKLEKVLGQHFAEESSFDFNDEEFDLDVNLDGSTAQEDEEEAPQGDEAPIVKYINKLLIDAIRMGASDLHFEPYEKSYRVRYRVDGVLRQIANPPLQLANRLASRLKVMSQMDISEKRVPQDGRIKLKLSKSKAIDFRVNSLPTLFGEKLVLRILDPSSAMLGIDALGYEEDQKALFMEALDKPQGMLLITGPTGSGKTVSLYTGLNILNTESSNISTAEDPVEINLEGINQVNVNPKVGLTFAAALKSFLRQDPDIIMVGEIRDLETAEIVIKAAQTGHMVMSTLHTNSAPETLTRLRNMGVPSFNIATSVNLVIAQRLARRLCSQCKIPADIPKQSLLEMGFTEQDLAHPDFRVFQPVGCPECREGYKGRVGIYEVMKVTPEISKIIMEDGNALEIAAASEKLGFNNLRRSGLKKVMQGVTSLQEVNRVTSE
;
A
#
# COMPACT_ATOMS: atom_id res chain seq x y z
N MET A 1 -29.39 7.21 50.38
CA MET A 1 -30.22 7.20 49.16
C MET A 1 -29.50 6.34 48.13
N SER A 2 -29.96 5.10 48.02
CA SER A 2 -29.37 4.11 47.10
C SER A 2 -29.87 4.38 45.69
N ALA A 3 -28.96 4.68 44.78
CA ALA A 3 -29.27 4.81 43.37
C ALA A 3 -29.60 3.42 42.81
N LEU A 4 -30.86 3.19 42.48
CA LEU A 4 -31.33 2.05 41.71
C LEU A 4 -30.65 2.06 40.36
N HIS A 5 -29.63 1.22 40.18
CA HIS A 5 -29.12 0.86 38.87
C HIS A 5 -30.21 0.04 38.14
N THR A 6 -31.02 0.70 37.34
CA THR A 6 -31.86 0.01 36.37
C THR A 6 -30.95 -0.63 35.33
N SER A 7 -30.78 -1.96 35.40
CA SER A 7 -30.08 -2.72 34.35
C SER A 7 -30.76 -2.45 33.00
N PRO A 8 -30.00 -2.14 31.94
CA PRO A 8 -30.58 -1.92 30.62
C PRO A 8 -31.37 -3.17 30.19
N LYS A 9 -32.62 -2.98 29.76
CA LYS A 9 -33.47 -4.07 29.26
C LYS A 9 -33.13 -4.30 27.78
N PHE A 10 -32.36 -5.33 27.50
CA PHE A 10 -32.13 -5.81 26.14
C PHE A 10 -33.32 -6.61 25.62
N THR A 11 -33.54 -6.62 24.30
CA THR A 11 -34.62 -7.37 23.63
C THR A 11 -34.03 -8.29 22.56
N GLY A 12 -34.75 -9.35 22.17
CA GLY A 12 -34.31 -10.28 21.14
C GLY A 12 -32.97 -10.94 21.44
N PHE A 13 -32.19 -11.24 20.44
CA PHE A 13 -30.92 -11.95 20.57
C PHE A 13 -29.87 -11.19 21.41
N PHE A 14 -29.95 -9.86 21.52
CA PHE A 14 -29.06 -9.09 22.41
C PHE A 14 -29.26 -9.48 23.90
N ARG A 15 -30.53 -9.69 24.30
CA ARG A 15 -30.84 -10.16 25.64
C ARG A 15 -30.23 -11.55 25.88
N ARG A 16 -30.40 -12.44 24.91
CA ARG A 16 -29.90 -13.81 25.00
C ARG A 16 -28.38 -13.87 25.08
N LEU A 17 -27.65 -13.09 24.29
CA LEU A 17 -26.19 -12.99 24.37
C LEU A 17 -25.68 -12.54 25.74
N VAL A 18 -26.43 -11.65 26.42
CA VAL A 18 -26.08 -11.19 27.77
C VAL A 18 -26.46 -12.24 28.84
N GLU A 19 -27.63 -12.88 28.74
CA GLU A 19 -28.09 -13.94 29.66
C GLU A 19 -27.19 -15.18 29.59
N GLU A 20 -26.76 -15.58 28.40
CA GLU A 20 -25.81 -16.69 28.16
C GLU A 20 -24.35 -16.32 28.47
N LYS A 21 -24.08 -15.08 28.88
CA LYS A 21 -22.77 -14.53 29.27
C LYS A 21 -21.73 -14.51 28.16
N HIS A 22 -22.14 -14.46 26.90
CA HIS A 22 -21.24 -14.25 25.77
C HIS A 22 -20.71 -12.81 25.70
N VAL A 23 -21.50 -11.85 26.22
CA VAL A 23 -21.12 -10.43 26.31
C VAL A 23 -21.62 -9.85 27.62
N SER A 24 -20.85 -8.95 28.25
CA SER A 24 -21.33 -8.25 29.45
C SER A 24 -22.41 -7.22 29.08
N ALA A 25 -23.34 -6.94 29.99
CA ALA A 25 -24.38 -5.93 29.77
C ALA A 25 -23.82 -4.54 29.45
N ALA A 26 -22.71 -4.16 30.08
CA ALA A 26 -22.03 -2.89 29.83
C ALA A 26 -21.43 -2.83 28.42
N THR A 27 -20.74 -3.90 28.00
CA THR A 27 -20.16 -4.00 26.66
C THR A 27 -21.25 -3.98 25.59
N MET A 28 -22.35 -4.72 25.79
CA MET A 28 -23.48 -4.74 24.87
C MET A 28 -24.12 -3.36 24.70
N GLN A 29 -24.35 -2.63 25.80
CA GLN A 29 -24.89 -1.28 25.71
C GLN A 29 -23.96 -0.33 24.95
N THR A 30 -22.66 -0.38 25.24
CA THR A 30 -21.66 0.43 24.54
C THR A 30 -21.63 0.10 23.05
N ALA A 31 -21.69 -1.19 22.69
CA ALA A 31 -21.69 -1.65 21.30
C ALA A 31 -22.95 -1.17 20.54
N LEU A 32 -24.13 -1.27 21.14
CA LEU A 32 -25.39 -0.81 20.52
C LEU A 32 -25.36 0.72 20.28
N ASP A 33 -24.89 1.49 21.27
CA ASP A 33 -24.79 2.94 21.15
C ASP A 33 -23.74 3.37 20.12
N ALA A 34 -22.62 2.64 20.02
CA ALA A 34 -21.57 2.91 19.07
C ALA A 34 -21.98 2.53 17.64
N ALA A 35 -22.57 1.34 17.42
CA ALA A 35 -23.11 0.92 16.13
C ALA A 35 -24.15 1.92 15.60
N LYS A 36 -25.04 2.41 16.49
CA LYS A 36 -26.04 3.41 16.13
C LYS A 36 -25.43 4.76 15.74
N ARG A 37 -24.37 5.22 16.44
CA ARG A 37 -23.65 6.45 16.10
C ARG A 37 -22.90 6.33 14.79
N ALA A 38 -22.29 5.15 14.55
CA ALA A 38 -21.56 4.84 13.32
C ALA A 38 -22.50 4.52 12.14
N LYS A 39 -23.81 4.44 12.37
CA LYS A 39 -24.80 3.98 11.37
C LYS A 39 -24.41 2.62 10.74
N GLN A 40 -23.76 1.76 11.50
CA GLN A 40 -23.29 0.44 11.07
C GLN A 40 -24.28 -0.64 11.49
N ASP A 41 -24.36 -1.73 10.70
CA ASP A 41 -25.17 -2.91 11.08
C ASP A 41 -24.67 -3.46 12.41
N THR A 42 -25.61 -3.74 13.33
CA THR A 42 -25.26 -4.15 14.69
C THR A 42 -24.59 -5.52 14.75
N VAL A 43 -24.96 -6.45 13.85
CA VAL A 43 -24.34 -7.78 13.75
C VAL A 43 -22.90 -7.63 13.27
N ALA A 44 -22.66 -6.78 12.24
CA ALA A 44 -21.33 -6.45 11.78
C ALA A 44 -20.45 -5.89 12.91
N TYR A 45 -20.96 -4.90 13.65
CA TYR A 45 -20.25 -4.26 14.75
C TYR A 45 -19.86 -5.26 15.87
N LEU A 46 -20.78 -6.17 16.22
CA LEU A 46 -20.52 -7.19 17.24
C LEU A 46 -19.41 -8.17 16.82
N ILE A 47 -19.29 -8.45 15.53
CA ILE A 47 -18.22 -9.31 14.98
C ILE A 47 -16.89 -8.56 14.91
N GLU A 48 -16.89 -7.36 14.34
CA GLU A 48 -15.68 -6.61 14.00
C GLU A 48 -15.01 -5.96 15.23
N GLU A 49 -15.80 -5.35 16.10
CA GLU A 49 -15.30 -4.55 17.22
C GLU A 49 -15.38 -5.28 18.58
N VAL A 50 -16.42 -6.09 18.79
CA VAL A 50 -16.56 -6.87 20.03
C VAL A 50 -15.92 -8.25 19.90
N HIS A 51 -15.54 -8.65 18.68
CA HIS A 51 -14.88 -9.92 18.36
C HIS A 51 -15.68 -11.16 18.72
N LEU A 52 -17.01 -11.09 18.59
CA LEU A 52 -17.86 -12.27 18.74
C LEU A 52 -17.69 -13.23 17.56
N SER A 53 -17.75 -14.54 17.84
CA SER A 53 -17.71 -15.56 16.80
C SER A 53 -18.93 -15.42 15.87
N PRO A 54 -18.72 -15.33 14.53
CA PRO A 54 -19.82 -15.24 13.57
C PRO A 54 -20.79 -16.43 13.63
N SER A 55 -20.29 -17.65 13.88
CA SER A 55 -21.11 -18.86 14.01
C SER A 55 -21.97 -18.82 15.28
N LEU A 56 -21.36 -18.46 16.41
CA LEU A 56 -22.08 -18.30 17.67
C LEU A 56 -23.22 -17.29 17.56
N LEU A 57 -22.95 -16.16 16.89
CA LEU A 57 -23.95 -15.11 16.70
C LEU A 57 -25.09 -15.59 15.80
N ALA A 58 -24.80 -16.26 14.69
CA ALA A 58 -25.81 -16.82 13.79
C ALA A 58 -26.67 -17.90 14.47
N GLU A 59 -26.07 -18.81 15.26
CA GLU A 59 -26.79 -19.81 16.04
C GLU A 59 -27.69 -19.18 17.10
N THR A 60 -27.21 -18.17 17.81
CA THR A 60 -28.00 -17.44 18.82
C THR A 60 -29.21 -16.75 18.19
N ILE A 61 -29.03 -16.10 17.03
CA ILE A 61 -30.08 -15.43 16.26
C ILE A 61 -31.09 -16.46 15.76
N SER A 62 -30.65 -17.56 15.17
CA SER A 62 -31.50 -18.67 14.72
C SER A 62 -32.36 -19.20 15.83
N ALA A 63 -31.78 -19.45 17.00
CA ALA A 63 -32.49 -19.97 18.15
C ALA A 63 -33.49 -18.96 18.80
N GLU A 64 -33.19 -17.65 18.75
CA GLU A 64 -34.07 -16.62 19.32
C GLU A 64 -35.28 -16.36 18.42
N PHE A 65 -35.10 -16.36 17.10
CA PHE A 65 -36.16 -16.07 16.14
C PHE A 65 -36.88 -17.35 15.64
N ALA A 66 -36.42 -18.54 16.03
CA ALA A 66 -36.88 -19.83 15.54
C ALA A 66 -36.79 -19.97 14.00
N GLU A 67 -35.79 -19.30 13.39
CA GLU A 67 -35.53 -19.35 11.95
C GLU A 67 -34.40 -20.35 11.65
N PRO A 68 -34.46 -21.08 10.51
CA PRO A 68 -33.44 -22.07 10.18
C PRO A 68 -32.07 -21.44 9.97
N TYR A 69 -31.02 -22.07 10.50
CA TYR A 69 -29.62 -21.74 10.21
C TYR A 69 -29.13 -22.52 8.99
N PHE A 70 -28.41 -21.86 8.10
CA PHE A 70 -27.86 -22.47 6.89
C PHE A 70 -26.41 -22.02 6.64
N ASP A 71 -25.55 -22.97 6.31
CA ASP A 71 -24.15 -22.68 5.95
C ASP A 71 -24.03 -22.36 4.45
N LEU A 72 -23.70 -21.12 4.11
CA LEU A 72 -23.53 -20.67 2.74
C LEU A 72 -22.34 -21.29 2.02
N ASP A 73 -21.37 -21.89 2.71
CA ASP A 73 -20.22 -22.52 2.04
C ASP A 73 -20.61 -23.81 1.28
N VAL A 74 -21.75 -24.43 1.63
CA VAL A 74 -22.30 -25.60 0.93
C VAL A 74 -23.33 -25.23 -0.15
N TYR A 75 -23.62 -23.95 -0.34
CA TYR A 75 -24.62 -23.48 -1.30
C TYR A 75 -24.01 -23.32 -2.69
N ASP A 76 -24.67 -23.92 -3.69
CA ASP A 76 -24.30 -23.71 -5.10
C ASP A 76 -24.75 -22.32 -5.57
N THR A 77 -23.85 -21.38 -5.57
CA THR A 77 -24.11 -19.98 -5.92
C THR A 77 -24.52 -19.77 -7.39
N SER A 78 -24.36 -20.78 -8.27
CA SER A 78 -24.87 -20.71 -9.63
C SER A 78 -26.40 -20.75 -9.69
N GLN A 79 -27.06 -21.18 -8.62
CA GLN A 79 -28.51 -21.33 -8.52
C GLN A 79 -29.20 -20.10 -7.91
N ILE A 80 -28.46 -19.02 -7.61
CA ILE A 80 -29.03 -17.77 -7.10
C ILE A 80 -30.06 -17.23 -8.10
N PRO A 81 -31.34 -17.02 -7.71
CA PRO A 81 -32.37 -16.50 -8.60
C PRO A 81 -32.23 -14.99 -8.77
N LYS A 82 -31.31 -14.57 -9.65
CA LYS A 82 -30.90 -13.16 -9.84
C LYS A 82 -32.04 -12.25 -10.35
N ASP A 83 -33.01 -12.81 -11.06
CA ASP A 83 -34.09 -12.05 -11.71
C ASP A 83 -35.31 -11.82 -10.80
N LEU A 84 -35.39 -12.41 -9.63
CA LEU A 84 -36.53 -12.33 -8.73
C LEU A 84 -36.58 -11.10 -7.84
N VAL A 85 -35.42 -10.50 -7.58
CA VAL A 85 -35.25 -9.36 -6.68
C VAL A 85 -34.27 -8.38 -7.31
N ASP A 86 -34.59 -7.08 -7.26
CA ASP A 86 -33.69 -6.04 -7.72
C ASP A 86 -32.35 -6.11 -6.96
N GLN A 87 -31.25 -6.15 -7.72
CA GLN A 87 -29.89 -6.23 -7.17
C GLN A 87 -29.59 -5.09 -6.19
N LYS A 88 -30.15 -3.89 -6.42
CA LYS A 88 -30.00 -2.75 -5.50
C LYS A 88 -30.59 -3.03 -4.13
N LEU A 89 -31.74 -3.71 -4.07
CA LEU A 89 -32.35 -4.10 -2.80
C LEU A 89 -31.56 -5.19 -2.10
N ILE A 90 -31.01 -6.16 -2.85
CA ILE A 90 -30.15 -7.22 -2.32
C ILE A 90 -28.93 -6.59 -1.61
N LEU A 91 -28.23 -5.68 -2.29
CA LEU A 91 -27.03 -5.01 -1.74
C LEU A 91 -27.35 -4.03 -0.61
N LYS A 92 -28.41 -3.21 -0.78
CA LYS A 92 -28.82 -2.22 0.22
C LYS A 92 -29.20 -2.86 1.56
N HIS A 93 -29.96 -3.94 1.50
CA HIS A 93 -30.48 -4.60 2.69
C HIS A 93 -29.64 -5.81 3.15
N ARG A 94 -28.60 -6.17 2.37
CA ARG A 94 -27.72 -7.33 2.64
C ARG A 94 -28.52 -8.62 2.84
N ILE A 95 -29.42 -8.89 1.89
CA ILE A 95 -30.26 -10.08 1.85
C ILE A 95 -30.03 -10.80 0.53
N LEU A 96 -29.72 -12.11 0.59
CA LEU A 96 -29.46 -12.92 -0.59
C LEU A 96 -30.63 -13.85 -0.88
N PRO A 97 -31.31 -13.76 -2.04
CA PRO A 97 -32.29 -14.76 -2.46
C PRO A 97 -31.60 -16.11 -2.66
N LEU A 98 -32.10 -17.17 -1.99
CA LEU A 98 -31.54 -18.52 -2.08
C LEU A 98 -32.29 -19.38 -3.08
N ILE A 99 -33.60 -19.55 -2.87
CA ILE A 99 -34.43 -20.44 -3.69
C ILE A 99 -35.89 -20.03 -3.62
N GLN A 100 -36.59 -20.17 -4.72
CA GLN A 100 -38.05 -20.06 -4.77
C GLN A 100 -38.70 -21.45 -4.76
N ARG A 101 -39.66 -21.64 -3.88
CA ARG A 101 -40.53 -22.82 -3.87
C ARG A 101 -41.99 -22.42 -3.91
N GLY A 102 -42.62 -22.52 -5.08
CA GLY A 102 -43.99 -22.05 -5.29
C GLY A 102 -44.11 -20.54 -5.09
N GLN A 103 -44.90 -20.10 -4.10
CA GLN A 103 -45.11 -18.69 -3.75
C GLN A 103 -44.19 -18.19 -2.63
N ILE A 104 -43.23 -19.01 -2.19
CA ILE A 104 -42.30 -18.69 -1.09
C ILE A 104 -40.91 -18.49 -1.65
N LEU A 105 -40.28 -17.35 -1.29
CA LEU A 105 -38.88 -17.04 -1.55
C LEU A 105 -38.10 -17.14 -0.24
N TYR A 106 -37.15 -18.07 -0.17
CA TYR A 106 -36.21 -18.18 0.95
C TYR A 106 -35.05 -17.21 0.73
N VAL A 107 -34.76 -16.40 1.74
CA VAL A 107 -33.72 -15.38 1.67
C VAL A 107 -32.73 -15.51 2.82
N ALA A 108 -31.45 -15.51 2.52
CA ALA A 108 -30.38 -15.49 3.52
C ALA A 108 -30.23 -14.08 4.10
N THR A 109 -30.20 -14.01 5.42
CA THR A 109 -29.94 -12.78 6.18
C THR A 109 -29.13 -13.09 7.45
N SER A 110 -28.31 -12.15 7.89
CA SER A 110 -27.63 -12.23 9.19
C SER A 110 -28.46 -11.62 10.33
N ASN A 111 -29.53 -10.85 10.00
CA ASN A 111 -30.35 -10.17 10.99
C ASN A 111 -31.83 -10.15 10.57
N PRO A 112 -32.65 -11.10 11.06
CA PRO A 112 -34.07 -11.17 10.70
C PRO A 112 -34.92 -10.09 11.37
N SER A 113 -34.38 -9.35 12.35
CA SER A 113 -35.09 -8.23 12.98
C SER A 113 -35.21 -6.98 12.08
N ASN A 114 -34.50 -6.96 10.95
CA ASN A 114 -34.64 -5.91 9.94
C ASN A 114 -35.91 -6.16 9.08
N ILE A 115 -37.05 -5.83 9.65
CA ILE A 115 -38.37 -6.04 9.02
C ILE A 115 -38.48 -5.21 7.73
N GLU A 116 -37.92 -4.00 7.71
CA GLU A 116 -37.91 -3.12 6.53
C GLU A 116 -37.27 -3.81 5.32
N ALA A 117 -36.17 -4.50 5.54
CA ALA A 117 -35.49 -5.25 4.52
C ALA A 117 -36.32 -6.42 3.96
N ILE A 118 -36.95 -7.19 4.84
CA ILE A 118 -37.81 -8.32 4.45
C ILE A 118 -39.05 -7.82 3.68
N ASP A 119 -39.67 -6.73 4.14
CA ASP A 119 -40.84 -6.13 3.47
C ASP A 119 -40.47 -5.52 2.11
N ALA A 120 -39.30 -4.91 1.97
CA ALA A 120 -38.82 -4.41 0.69
C ALA A 120 -38.64 -5.54 -0.35
N ILE A 121 -38.06 -6.66 0.06
CA ILE A 121 -37.91 -7.85 -0.79
C ILE A 121 -39.28 -8.46 -1.14
N ARG A 122 -40.19 -8.55 -0.16
CA ARG A 122 -41.56 -9.04 -0.37
C ARG A 122 -42.34 -8.19 -1.37
N PHE A 123 -42.23 -6.87 -1.26
CA PHE A 123 -42.88 -5.94 -2.17
C PHE A 123 -42.35 -6.03 -3.60
N ASN A 124 -41.01 -6.13 -3.74
CA ASN A 124 -40.35 -6.21 -5.03
C ASN A 124 -40.61 -7.54 -5.74
N SER A 125 -40.45 -8.67 -5.04
CA SER A 125 -40.63 -10.02 -5.62
C SER A 125 -42.10 -10.44 -5.79
N LYS A 126 -43.02 -9.82 -5.03
CA LYS A 126 -44.44 -10.23 -4.91
C LYS A 126 -44.65 -11.66 -4.40
N LEU A 127 -43.66 -12.19 -3.69
CA LEU A 127 -43.64 -13.53 -3.09
C LEU A 127 -43.71 -13.44 -1.55
N LEU A 128 -44.12 -14.51 -0.91
CA LEU A 128 -43.92 -14.64 0.53
C LEU A 128 -42.44 -14.84 0.80
N VAL A 129 -41.87 -14.06 1.72
CA VAL A 129 -40.45 -14.09 2.04
C VAL A 129 -40.23 -14.78 3.38
N GLU A 130 -39.42 -15.81 3.40
CA GLU A 130 -39.01 -16.56 4.59
C GLU A 130 -37.51 -16.38 4.83
N PRO A 131 -37.09 -15.82 5.98
CA PRO A 131 -35.68 -15.63 6.27
C PRO A 131 -34.99 -16.96 6.65
N VAL A 132 -33.74 -17.08 6.25
CA VAL A 132 -32.82 -18.15 6.63
C VAL A 132 -31.58 -17.51 7.22
N ILE A 133 -31.21 -17.87 8.42
CA ILE A 133 -30.08 -17.26 9.12
C ILE A 133 -28.76 -17.81 8.57
N VAL A 134 -27.83 -16.91 8.26
CA VAL A 134 -26.51 -17.25 7.78
C VAL A 134 -25.43 -16.42 8.51
N GLU A 135 -24.21 -16.90 8.49
CA GLU A 135 -23.09 -16.15 9.04
C GLU A 135 -22.81 -14.87 8.22
N TYR A 136 -22.70 -13.75 8.90
CA TYR A 136 -22.53 -12.43 8.28
C TYR A 136 -21.39 -12.39 7.25
N HIS A 137 -20.18 -12.88 7.60
CA HIS A 137 -19.02 -12.82 6.72
C HIS A 137 -19.16 -13.71 5.47
N LYS A 138 -19.88 -14.83 5.56
CA LYS A 138 -20.16 -15.70 4.41
C LYS A 138 -21.18 -15.04 3.47
N LEU A 139 -22.18 -14.36 4.04
CA LEU A 139 -23.14 -13.57 3.26
C LEU A 139 -22.45 -12.43 2.50
N GLU A 140 -21.62 -11.64 3.16
CA GLU A 140 -20.84 -10.55 2.54
C GLU A 140 -19.94 -11.07 1.42
N LYS A 141 -19.29 -12.21 1.62
CA LYS A 141 -18.46 -12.85 0.59
C LYS A 141 -19.26 -13.20 -0.66
N VAL A 142 -20.42 -13.83 -0.50
CA VAL A 142 -21.29 -14.20 -1.65
C VAL A 142 -21.86 -12.96 -2.34
N LEU A 143 -22.32 -11.97 -1.59
CA LEU A 143 -22.81 -10.71 -2.14
C LEU A 143 -21.74 -9.98 -2.93
N GLY A 144 -20.51 -9.90 -2.39
CA GLY A 144 -19.37 -9.29 -3.06
C GLY A 144 -18.92 -10.03 -4.33
N GLN A 145 -19.05 -11.36 -4.37
CA GLN A 145 -18.66 -12.15 -5.54
C GLN A 145 -19.68 -12.12 -6.68
N HIS A 146 -20.98 -12.09 -6.38
CA HIS A 146 -22.03 -12.29 -7.38
C HIS A 146 -22.82 -11.04 -7.77
N PHE A 147 -22.75 -9.99 -6.97
CA PHE A 147 -23.53 -8.75 -7.17
C PHE A 147 -22.66 -7.48 -7.21
N ALA A 148 -21.37 -7.55 -6.93
CA ALA A 148 -20.48 -6.38 -6.95
C ALA A 148 -20.11 -5.90 -8.37
N GLU A 149 -20.22 -6.75 -9.40
CA GLU A 149 -19.80 -6.39 -10.76
C GLU A 149 -20.74 -5.40 -11.48
N GLU A 150 -22.01 -5.33 -11.10
CA GLU A 150 -22.99 -4.40 -11.72
C GLU A 150 -23.28 -3.14 -10.91
N SER A 151 -22.90 -3.09 -9.62
CA SER A 151 -23.19 -1.94 -8.74
C SER A 151 -22.25 -0.73 -8.89
N SER A 152 -21.35 -0.75 -9.87
CA SER A 152 -20.37 0.32 -10.07
C SER A 152 -20.94 1.63 -10.64
N PHE A 153 -22.25 1.74 -10.92
CA PHE A 153 -22.82 2.90 -11.58
C PHE A 153 -24.05 3.54 -10.91
N ASP A 154 -24.35 3.25 -9.63
CA ASP A 154 -25.38 3.99 -8.91
C ASP A 154 -24.79 5.21 -8.20
N PHE A 155 -25.02 6.36 -8.81
CA PHE A 155 -24.55 7.68 -8.38
C PHE A 155 -25.37 8.29 -7.21
N ASN A 156 -26.25 7.53 -6.56
CA ASN A 156 -27.23 8.05 -5.58
C ASN A 156 -26.96 7.62 -4.13
N ASP A 157 -25.73 7.32 -3.72
CA ASP A 157 -25.43 7.18 -2.30
C ASP A 157 -25.23 8.56 -1.67
N GLU A 158 -26.25 9.02 -0.93
CA GLU A 158 -26.29 10.30 -0.19
C GLU A 158 -25.35 10.36 1.03
N GLU A 159 -24.38 9.45 1.16
CA GLU A 159 -23.63 9.27 2.42
C GLU A 159 -22.16 9.65 2.40
N PHE A 160 -21.69 10.45 1.42
CA PHE A 160 -20.33 11.00 1.43
C PHE A 160 -20.31 12.51 1.19
N ASP A 161 -20.80 13.26 2.17
CA ASP A 161 -20.39 14.65 2.38
C ASP A 161 -19.01 14.66 3.07
N LEU A 162 -17.99 14.24 2.35
CA LEU A 162 -16.62 14.64 2.65
C LEU A 162 -16.35 15.87 1.80
N ASP A 163 -16.22 17.02 2.46
CA ASP A 163 -15.68 18.24 1.88
C ASP A 163 -14.28 17.95 1.34
N VAL A 164 -14.23 17.49 0.08
CA VAL A 164 -12.97 17.35 -0.67
C VAL A 164 -12.65 18.75 -1.19
N ASN A 165 -12.08 19.58 -0.33
CA ASN A 165 -11.53 20.86 -0.74
C ASN A 165 -10.26 20.61 -1.55
N LEU A 166 -10.35 20.86 -2.85
CA LEU A 166 -9.22 20.96 -3.78
C LEU A 166 -8.52 22.29 -3.52
N ASP A 167 -7.51 22.29 -2.64
CA ASP A 167 -6.72 23.50 -2.36
C ASP A 167 -5.46 23.49 -3.23
N GLY A 168 -5.47 24.30 -4.25
CA GLY A 168 -4.37 24.53 -5.19
C GLY A 168 -4.27 25.98 -5.64
N SER A 169 -4.53 26.98 -4.76
CA SER A 169 -4.13 28.37 -5.06
C SER A 169 -4.01 29.17 -3.78
N THR A 170 -2.81 29.70 -3.51
CA THR A 170 -2.63 30.98 -2.84
C THR A 170 -3.09 32.06 -3.82
N ALA A 171 -4.31 32.52 -3.73
CA ALA A 171 -4.82 33.87 -3.99
C ALA A 171 -6.33 33.86 -4.32
N GLN A 172 -7.03 34.66 -3.54
CA GLN A 172 -8.43 35.13 -3.75
C GLN A 172 -9.56 34.12 -3.54
N GLU A 173 -10.34 34.45 -2.54
CA GLU A 173 -11.69 33.99 -2.29
C GLU A 173 -12.59 34.37 -3.50
N ASP A 174 -12.68 33.48 -4.48
CA ASP A 174 -13.82 33.44 -5.39
C ASP A 174 -14.56 32.14 -5.09
N GLU A 175 -15.81 32.29 -4.65
CA GLU A 175 -16.78 31.20 -4.45
C GLU A 175 -16.94 30.45 -5.79
N GLU A 176 -16.13 29.40 -6.02
CA GLU A 176 -16.40 28.50 -7.12
C GLU A 176 -17.66 27.68 -6.79
N GLU A 177 -18.70 27.93 -7.55
CA GLU A 177 -19.97 27.20 -7.55
C GLU A 177 -19.72 25.69 -7.57
N ALA A 178 -20.36 24.97 -6.64
CA ALA A 178 -20.41 23.52 -6.65
C ALA A 178 -20.79 23.01 -8.05
N PRO A 179 -20.13 21.96 -8.59
CA PRO A 179 -20.42 21.45 -9.92
C PRO A 179 -21.89 21.05 -10.01
N GLN A 180 -22.67 21.85 -10.74
CA GLN A 180 -24.11 21.63 -10.95
C GLN A 180 -24.29 20.75 -12.20
N GLY A 181 -25.06 19.67 -12.08
CA GLY A 181 -25.47 18.84 -13.19
C GLY A 181 -24.73 17.52 -13.36
N ASP A 182 -24.61 17.08 -14.60
CA ASP A 182 -24.06 15.78 -15.05
C ASP A 182 -22.62 15.44 -14.61
N GLU A 183 -21.85 16.37 -14.03
CA GLU A 183 -20.47 16.15 -13.59
C GLU A 183 -20.34 15.67 -12.14
N ALA A 184 -21.31 15.99 -11.28
CA ALA A 184 -21.28 15.60 -9.88
C ALA A 184 -21.10 14.08 -9.66
N PRO A 185 -21.74 13.20 -10.42
CA PRO A 185 -21.56 11.77 -10.31
C PRO A 185 -20.13 11.30 -10.63
N ILE A 186 -19.49 11.88 -11.65
CA ILE A 186 -18.12 11.51 -12.06
C ILE A 186 -17.10 11.92 -10.99
N VAL A 187 -17.31 13.09 -10.38
CA VAL A 187 -16.45 13.56 -9.27
C VAL A 187 -16.55 12.61 -8.09
N LYS A 188 -17.77 12.25 -7.67
CA LYS A 188 -17.98 11.28 -6.58
C LYS A 188 -17.34 9.93 -6.90
N TYR A 189 -17.47 9.45 -8.13
CA TYR A 189 -16.85 8.20 -8.56
C TYR A 189 -15.32 8.23 -8.51
N ILE A 190 -14.68 9.29 -9.03
CA ILE A 190 -13.23 9.47 -8.95
C ILE A 190 -12.79 9.54 -7.50
N ASN A 191 -13.45 10.34 -6.66
CA ASN A 191 -13.11 10.47 -5.25
C ASN A 191 -13.22 9.14 -4.51
N LYS A 192 -14.25 8.34 -4.77
CA LYS A 192 -14.37 6.98 -4.24
C LYS A 192 -13.18 6.13 -4.63
N LEU A 193 -12.80 6.11 -5.92
CA LEU A 193 -11.64 5.35 -6.37
C LEU A 193 -10.34 5.81 -5.69
N LEU A 194 -10.13 7.12 -5.48
CA LEU A 194 -8.95 7.65 -4.80
C LEU A 194 -8.92 7.20 -3.32
N ILE A 195 -10.04 7.30 -2.62
CA ILE A 195 -10.17 6.90 -1.22
C ILE A 195 -9.98 5.39 -1.06
N ASP A 196 -10.61 4.60 -1.90
CA ASP A 196 -10.47 3.14 -1.88
C ASP A 196 -9.04 2.70 -2.16
N ALA A 197 -8.35 3.36 -3.09
CA ALA A 197 -6.93 3.10 -3.35
C ALA A 197 -6.06 3.38 -2.12
N ILE A 198 -6.31 4.48 -1.40
CA ILE A 198 -5.61 4.81 -0.16
C ILE A 198 -5.88 3.75 0.91
N ARG A 199 -7.16 3.38 1.14
CA ARG A 199 -7.55 2.35 2.11
C ARG A 199 -6.93 0.99 1.81
N MET A 200 -6.82 0.67 0.53
CA MET A 200 -6.19 -0.58 0.07
C MET A 200 -4.67 -0.55 0.11
N GLY A 201 -4.03 0.56 0.46
CA GLY A 201 -2.57 0.72 0.46
C GLY A 201 -1.97 0.63 -0.95
N ALA A 202 -2.70 1.11 -1.96
CA ALA A 202 -2.18 1.15 -3.32
C ALA A 202 -1.05 2.18 -3.43
N SER A 203 -0.08 1.91 -4.29
CA SER A 203 0.96 2.88 -4.67
C SER A 203 0.58 3.70 -5.89
N ASP A 204 -0.11 3.09 -6.85
CA ASP A 204 -0.48 3.73 -8.10
C ASP A 204 -1.90 3.32 -8.53
N LEU A 205 -2.63 4.26 -9.16
CA LEU A 205 -3.88 4.02 -9.86
C LEU A 205 -3.65 4.22 -11.35
N HIS A 206 -4.18 3.31 -12.16
CA HIS A 206 -4.09 3.35 -13.61
C HIS A 206 -5.49 3.44 -14.21
N PHE A 207 -5.74 4.47 -15.00
CA PHE A 207 -6.94 4.67 -15.80
C PHE A 207 -6.58 4.41 -17.26
N GLU A 208 -7.10 3.34 -17.85
CA GLU A 208 -6.57 2.80 -19.11
C GLU A 208 -7.68 2.58 -20.15
N PRO A 209 -7.71 3.40 -21.22
CA PRO A 209 -8.62 3.19 -22.35
C PRO A 209 -8.07 2.13 -23.32
N TYR A 210 -8.95 1.26 -23.81
CA TYR A 210 -8.71 0.28 -24.87
C TYR A 210 -9.78 0.42 -25.95
N GLU A 211 -9.66 -0.31 -27.04
CA GLU A 211 -10.58 -0.26 -28.16
C GLU A 211 -12.05 -0.53 -27.75
N LYS A 212 -12.27 -1.56 -26.93
CA LYS A 212 -13.60 -2.03 -26.56
C LYS A 212 -13.90 -1.96 -25.06
N SER A 213 -12.95 -1.48 -24.27
CA SER A 213 -13.09 -1.47 -22.81
C SER A 213 -12.32 -0.30 -22.20
N TYR A 214 -12.72 0.06 -21.00
CA TYR A 214 -11.99 0.97 -20.15
C TYR A 214 -11.78 0.28 -18.81
N ARG A 215 -10.56 0.26 -18.27
CA ARG A 215 -10.32 -0.38 -16.99
C ARG A 215 -9.57 0.52 -16.03
N VAL A 216 -9.86 0.35 -14.74
CA VAL A 216 -9.12 0.96 -13.64
C VAL A 216 -8.39 -0.13 -12.88
N ARG A 217 -7.08 0.06 -12.69
CA ARG A 217 -6.24 -0.87 -11.92
C ARG A 217 -5.53 -0.14 -10.79
N TYR A 218 -5.36 -0.83 -9.68
CA TYR A 218 -4.49 -0.38 -8.60
C TYR A 218 -3.24 -1.25 -8.55
N ARG A 219 -2.12 -0.61 -8.23
CA ARG A 219 -0.90 -1.32 -7.86
C ARG A 219 -0.84 -1.44 -6.35
N VAL A 220 -1.00 -2.64 -5.83
CA VAL A 220 -0.95 -2.93 -4.39
C VAL A 220 0.14 -3.95 -4.15
N ASP A 221 1.05 -3.64 -3.21
CA ASP A 221 2.23 -4.45 -2.91
C ASP A 221 3.06 -4.80 -4.16
N GLY A 222 3.14 -3.86 -5.12
CA GLY A 222 3.89 -3.99 -6.38
C GLY A 222 3.14 -4.70 -7.51
N VAL A 223 1.96 -5.29 -7.28
CA VAL A 223 1.18 -6.05 -8.26
C VAL A 223 -0.01 -5.21 -8.74
N LEU A 224 -0.22 -5.15 -10.07
CA LEU A 224 -1.38 -4.50 -10.68
C LEU A 224 -2.61 -5.41 -10.63
N ARG A 225 -3.73 -4.86 -10.15
CA ARG A 225 -5.02 -5.55 -10.08
C ARG A 225 -6.11 -4.69 -10.67
N GLN A 226 -7.01 -5.30 -11.42
CA GLN A 226 -8.20 -4.65 -11.96
C GLN A 226 -9.23 -4.47 -10.84
N ILE A 227 -9.72 -3.24 -10.70
CA ILE A 227 -10.67 -2.86 -9.64
C ILE A 227 -12.02 -2.50 -10.24
N ALA A 228 -12.03 -1.85 -11.41
CA ALA A 228 -13.28 -1.43 -12.05
C ALA A 228 -13.16 -1.42 -13.58
N ASN A 229 -14.31 -1.58 -14.24
CA ASN A 229 -14.49 -1.48 -15.69
C ASN A 229 -15.59 -0.45 -15.98
N PRO A 230 -15.31 0.85 -15.87
CA PRO A 230 -16.31 1.85 -16.26
C PRO A 230 -16.68 1.75 -17.74
N PRO A 231 -17.89 2.13 -18.15
CA PRO A 231 -18.27 2.19 -19.55
C PRO A 231 -17.28 3.03 -20.37
N LEU A 232 -16.94 2.54 -21.55
CA LEU A 232 -15.99 3.22 -22.46
C LEU A 232 -16.42 4.67 -22.78
N GLN A 233 -17.74 4.93 -22.80
CA GLN A 233 -18.32 6.27 -23.03
C GLN A 233 -17.88 7.30 -21.97
N LEU A 234 -17.50 6.87 -20.77
CA LEU A 234 -17.03 7.75 -19.70
C LEU A 234 -15.52 8.03 -19.77
N ALA A 235 -14.77 7.35 -20.64
CA ALA A 235 -13.31 7.47 -20.71
C ALA A 235 -12.83 8.93 -20.83
N ASN A 236 -13.39 9.68 -21.79
CA ASN A 236 -13.03 11.09 -22.01
C ASN A 236 -13.46 11.99 -20.85
N ARG A 237 -14.60 11.73 -20.23
CA ARG A 237 -15.11 12.52 -19.09
C ARG A 237 -14.24 12.28 -17.85
N LEU A 238 -13.86 11.03 -17.58
CA LEU A 238 -12.94 10.67 -16.48
C LEU A 238 -11.56 11.30 -16.70
N ALA A 239 -11.03 11.22 -17.92
CA ALA A 239 -9.74 11.82 -18.25
C ALA A 239 -9.77 13.35 -18.09
N SER A 240 -10.78 14.02 -18.64
CA SER A 240 -10.93 15.48 -18.53
C SER A 240 -11.05 15.91 -17.06
N ARG A 241 -11.87 15.21 -16.27
CA ARG A 241 -12.02 15.55 -14.84
C ARG A 241 -10.75 15.34 -14.04
N LEU A 242 -10.02 14.24 -14.25
CA LEU A 242 -8.73 14.01 -13.62
C LEU A 242 -7.70 15.09 -14.00
N LYS A 243 -7.71 15.55 -15.26
CA LYS A 243 -6.84 16.65 -15.72
C LYS A 243 -7.19 17.97 -15.04
N VAL A 244 -8.48 18.31 -14.91
CA VAL A 244 -8.92 19.49 -14.14
C VAL A 244 -8.45 19.41 -12.70
N MET A 245 -8.70 18.27 -12.03
CA MET A 245 -8.26 18.05 -10.64
C MET A 245 -6.76 18.13 -10.47
N SER A 246 -5.99 17.88 -11.53
CA SER A 246 -4.52 17.90 -11.54
C SER A 246 -3.93 19.20 -12.08
N GLN A 247 -4.77 20.21 -12.39
CA GLN A 247 -4.36 21.49 -12.99
C GLN A 247 -3.64 21.32 -14.34
N MET A 248 -4.06 20.34 -15.15
CA MET A 248 -3.57 20.10 -16.51
C MET A 248 -4.46 20.76 -17.55
N ASP A 249 -3.90 21.05 -18.73
CA ASP A 249 -4.67 21.54 -19.87
C ASP A 249 -5.58 20.43 -20.44
N ILE A 250 -6.89 20.62 -20.36
CA ILE A 250 -7.90 19.68 -20.87
C ILE A 250 -8.05 19.73 -22.40
N SER A 251 -7.65 20.83 -23.02
CA SER A 251 -7.74 21.01 -24.46
C SER A 251 -6.60 20.29 -25.21
N GLU A 252 -5.43 20.20 -24.59
CA GLU A 252 -4.26 19.51 -25.15
C GLU A 252 -4.29 18.00 -24.85
N LYS A 253 -4.46 17.19 -25.89
CA LYS A 253 -4.57 15.72 -25.79
C LYS A 253 -3.51 14.96 -26.59
N ARG A 254 -2.54 15.67 -27.16
CA ARG A 254 -1.55 15.11 -28.09
C ARG A 254 -0.17 14.88 -27.47
N VAL A 255 0.07 15.49 -26.30
CA VAL A 255 1.35 15.40 -25.59
C VAL A 255 1.14 14.95 -24.16
N PRO A 256 2.14 14.29 -23.54
CA PRO A 256 2.10 13.96 -22.13
C PRO A 256 2.04 15.21 -21.26
N GLN A 257 1.34 15.13 -20.14
CA GLN A 257 1.27 16.19 -19.13
C GLN A 257 1.49 15.61 -17.74
N ASP A 258 2.06 16.42 -16.86
CA ASP A 258 2.22 16.12 -15.44
C ASP A 258 1.45 17.11 -14.59
N GLY A 259 0.84 16.64 -13.50
CA GLY A 259 0.08 17.46 -12.58
C GLY A 259 0.05 16.85 -11.18
N ARG A 260 -0.66 17.52 -10.26
CA ARG A 260 -0.80 17.06 -8.87
C ARG A 260 -2.24 17.23 -8.41
N ILE A 261 -2.70 16.29 -7.57
CA ILE A 261 -3.97 16.38 -6.84
C ILE A 261 -3.63 16.33 -5.36
N LYS A 262 -4.21 17.22 -4.56
CA LYS A 262 -4.14 17.18 -3.10
C LYS A 262 -5.51 16.82 -2.56
N LEU A 263 -5.61 15.64 -1.94
CA LEU A 263 -6.84 15.13 -1.35
C LEU A 263 -6.80 15.32 0.17
N LYS A 264 -7.66 16.17 0.71
CA LYS A 264 -7.81 16.35 2.17
C LYS A 264 -8.75 15.26 2.70
N LEU A 265 -8.25 14.37 3.55
CA LEU A 265 -9.05 13.32 4.19
C LEU A 265 -9.62 13.78 5.54
N SER A 266 -8.94 14.70 6.22
CA SER A 266 -9.38 15.33 7.47
C SER A 266 -8.69 16.67 7.65
N LYS A 267 -9.03 17.42 8.73
CA LYS A 267 -8.36 18.70 9.06
C LYS A 267 -6.84 18.57 9.23
N SER A 268 -6.36 17.38 9.60
CA SER A 268 -4.93 17.11 9.87
C SER A 268 -4.28 16.14 8.88
N LYS A 269 -5.03 15.54 7.95
CA LYS A 269 -4.50 14.54 7.03
C LYS A 269 -4.85 14.85 5.58
N ALA A 270 -3.84 15.11 4.79
CA ALA A 270 -3.94 15.25 3.34
C ALA A 270 -3.00 14.26 2.65
N ILE A 271 -3.39 13.79 1.48
CA ILE A 271 -2.57 12.90 0.64
C ILE A 271 -2.43 13.56 -0.73
N ASP A 272 -1.19 13.62 -1.18
CA ASP A 272 -0.85 14.13 -2.50
C ASP A 272 -0.81 12.99 -3.53
N PHE A 273 -1.24 13.29 -4.75
CA PHE A 273 -1.12 12.42 -5.90
C PHE A 273 -0.33 13.11 -6.99
N ARG A 274 0.68 12.45 -7.51
CA ARG A 274 1.33 12.85 -8.75
C ARG A 274 0.61 12.19 -9.90
N VAL A 275 0.17 12.98 -10.87
CA VAL A 275 -0.63 12.51 -12.00
C VAL A 275 0.15 12.73 -13.29
N ASN A 276 0.22 11.70 -14.12
CA ASN A 276 0.76 11.79 -15.46
C ASN A 276 -0.29 11.34 -16.46
N SER A 277 -0.52 12.13 -17.52
CA SER A 277 -1.34 11.76 -18.67
C SER A 277 -0.46 11.42 -19.87
N LEU A 278 -0.84 10.40 -20.61
CA LEU A 278 -0.16 9.95 -21.83
C LEU A 278 -1.20 9.66 -22.91
N PRO A 279 -1.12 10.32 -24.08
CA PRO A 279 -1.93 9.98 -25.24
C PRO A 279 -1.68 8.55 -25.70
N THR A 280 -2.74 7.77 -25.93
CA THR A 280 -2.69 6.43 -26.51
C THR A 280 -3.62 6.34 -27.70
N LEU A 281 -3.62 5.21 -28.43
CA LEU A 281 -4.47 5.01 -29.61
C LEU A 281 -5.97 5.18 -29.32
N PHE A 282 -6.40 4.84 -28.11
CA PHE A 282 -7.83 4.79 -27.75
C PHE A 282 -8.23 5.87 -26.72
N GLY A 283 -7.37 6.85 -26.48
CA GLY A 283 -7.60 7.95 -25.55
C GLY A 283 -6.40 8.19 -24.62
N GLU A 284 -6.58 9.07 -23.64
CA GLU A 284 -5.52 9.38 -22.69
C GLU A 284 -5.49 8.34 -21.55
N LYS A 285 -4.34 7.70 -21.37
CA LYS A 285 -4.03 6.91 -20.19
C LYS A 285 -3.57 7.86 -19.08
N LEU A 286 -4.14 7.73 -17.88
CA LEU A 286 -3.69 8.47 -16.70
C LEU A 286 -3.16 7.49 -15.65
N VAL A 287 -2.07 7.91 -15.01
CA VAL A 287 -1.48 7.18 -13.88
C VAL A 287 -1.33 8.15 -12.72
N LEU A 288 -1.91 7.79 -11.58
CA LEU A 288 -1.84 8.56 -10.35
C LEU A 288 -0.99 7.80 -9.35
N ARG A 289 0.11 8.40 -8.89
CA ARG A 289 0.94 7.86 -7.82
C ARG A 289 0.54 8.49 -6.49
N ILE A 290 0.27 7.65 -5.50
CA ILE A 290 -0.06 8.08 -4.15
C ILE A 290 1.23 8.44 -3.42
N LEU A 291 1.30 9.66 -2.88
CA LEU A 291 2.40 10.16 -2.06
C LEU A 291 1.91 10.23 -0.62
N ASP A 292 2.09 9.13 0.14
CA ASP A 292 1.69 9.08 1.55
C ASP A 292 2.86 9.51 2.45
N PRO A 293 2.75 10.66 3.15
CA PRO A 293 3.79 11.15 4.04
C PRO A 293 4.15 10.16 5.17
N SER A 294 3.21 9.32 5.59
CA SER A 294 3.46 8.35 6.65
C SER A 294 4.53 7.32 6.30
N SER A 295 4.73 7.05 5.00
CA SER A 295 5.77 6.12 4.54
C SER A 295 7.20 6.65 4.75
N ALA A 296 7.40 7.97 4.80
CA ALA A 296 8.69 8.60 5.05
C ALA A 296 9.03 8.67 6.55
N MET A 297 8.03 8.52 7.42
CA MET A 297 8.18 8.56 8.87
C MET A 297 8.41 7.17 9.49
N LEU A 298 8.57 6.15 8.64
CA LEU A 298 8.91 4.79 9.11
C LEU A 298 10.28 4.80 9.78
N GLY A 299 10.35 4.38 11.04
CA GLY A 299 11.63 4.15 11.72
C GLY A 299 12.43 3.02 11.06
N ILE A 300 13.74 3.00 11.30
CA ILE A 300 14.64 2.01 10.71
C ILE A 300 14.21 0.55 11.00
N ASP A 301 13.60 0.30 12.15
CA ASP A 301 13.12 -1.02 12.56
C ASP A 301 11.97 -1.53 11.68
N ALA A 302 11.15 -0.63 11.15
CA ALA A 302 10.04 -0.98 10.27
C ALA A 302 10.50 -1.35 8.84
N LEU A 303 11.70 -0.95 8.43
CA LEU A 303 12.24 -1.22 7.10
C LEU A 303 12.63 -2.70 6.92
N GLY A 304 12.93 -3.39 8.01
CA GLY A 304 13.25 -4.82 7.99
C GLY A 304 14.73 -5.13 7.73
N TYR A 305 15.64 -4.24 8.10
CA TYR A 305 17.07 -4.57 8.16
C TYR A 305 17.32 -5.70 9.17
N GLU A 306 18.32 -6.55 8.92
CA GLU A 306 18.86 -7.43 9.94
C GLU A 306 19.70 -6.59 10.92
N GLU A 307 19.89 -7.06 12.16
CA GLU A 307 20.58 -6.28 13.19
C GLU A 307 22.03 -5.90 12.80
N ASP A 308 22.75 -6.81 12.15
CA ASP A 308 24.08 -6.56 11.60
C ASP A 308 24.06 -5.48 10.51
N GLN A 309 23.08 -5.52 9.62
CA GLN A 309 22.89 -4.54 8.55
C GLN A 309 22.48 -3.16 9.09
N LYS A 310 21.57 -3.15 10.08
CA LYS A 310 21.16 -1.93 10.78
C LYS A 310 22.34 -1.26 11.47
N ALA A 311 23.18 -2.05 12.16
CA ALA A 311 24.38 -1.53 12.82
C ALA A 311 25.35 -0.84 11.83
N LEU A 312 25.58 -1.44 10.65
CA LEU A 312 26.40 -0.85 9.58
C LEU A 312 25.80 0.44 9.02
N PHE A 313 24.47 0.48 8.88
CA PHE A 313 23.77 1.67 8.41
C PHE A 313 23.91 2.82 9.42
N MET A 314 23.65 2.55 10.70
CA MET A 314 23.81 3.54 11.77
C MET A 314 25.27 4.01 11.89
N GLU A 315 26.26 3.09 11.86
CA GLU A 315 27.68 3.45 11.85
C GLU A 315 28.05 4.38 10.69
N ALA A 316 27.44 4.16 9.51
CA ALA A 316 27.70 5.01 8.35
C ALA A 316 27.08 6.41 8.50
N LEU A 317 25.89 6.51 9.13
CA LEU A 317 25.23 7.80 9.41
C LEU A 317 25.98 8.62 10.47
N ASP A 318 26.62 7.97 11.43
CA ASP A 318 27.40 8.65 12.50
C ASP A 318 28.73 9.23 12.01
N LYS A 319 29.15 8.93 10.78
CA LYS A 319 30.38 9.49 10.22
C LYS A 319 30.21 10.95 9.87
N PRO A 320 31.18 11.82 10.19
CA PRO A 320 31.08 13.26 9.90
C PRO A 320 31.16 13.57 8.41
N GLN A 321 31.70 12.67 7.61
CA GLN A 321 31.87 12.85 6.16
C GLN A 321 31.91 11.51 5.43
N GLY A 322 31.73 11.57 4.12
CA GLY A 322 31.75 10.44 3.23
C GLY A 322 30.42 10.26 2.51
N MET A 323 30.29 9.13 1.81
CA MET A 323 29.15 8.87 0.96
C MET A 323 28.45 7.58 1.35
N LEU A 324 27.12 7.65 1.51
CA LEU A 324 26.21 6.52 1.64
C LEU A 324 25.38 6.42 0.35
N LEU A 325 25.45 5.25 -0.29
CA LEU A 325 24.74 5.01 -1.55
C LEU A 325 23.68 3.94 -1.38
N ILE A 326 22.46 4.21 -1.87
CA ILE A 326 21.39 3.22 -1.92
C ILE A 326 21.05 2.93 -3.39
N THR A 327 21.05 1.66 -3.75
CA THR A 327 20.82 1.24 -5.12
C THR A 327 19.69 0.23 -5.26
N GLY A 328 19.17 0.09 -6.46
CA GLY A 328 18.12 -0.86 -6.82
C GLY A 328 17.19 -0.30 -7.90
N PRO A 329 16.29 -1.13 -8.43
CA PRO A 329 15.32 -0.72 -9.45
C PRO A 329 14.29 0.29 -8.90
N THR A 330 13.52 0.87 -9.80
CA THR A 330 12.38 1.71 -9.44
C THR A 330 11.40 0.90 -8.58
N GLY A 331 10.91 1.52 -7.50
CA GLY A 331 9.97 0.88 -6.57
C GLY A 331 10.61 -0.07 -5.56
N SER A 332 11.94 -0.14 -5.45
CA SER A 332 12.63 -0.91 -4.42
C SER A 332 12.64 -0.25 -3.02
N GLY A 333 12.11 0.97 -2.89
CA GLY A 333 12.00 1.69 -1.61
C GLY A 333 13.20 2.57 -1.26
N LYS A 334 14.10 2.89 -2.22
CA LYS A 334 15.30 3.71 -1.98
C LYS A 334 15.00 5.04 -1.28
N THR A 335 14.00 5.77 -1.77
CA THR A 335 13.58 7.06 -1.20
C THR A 335 13.19 6.95 0.26
N VAL A 336 12.44 5.90 0.63
CA VAL A 336 12.04 5.66 2.02
C VAL A 336 13.27 5.41 2.90
N SER A 337 14.23 4.60 2.45
CA SER A 337 15.46 4.35 3.20
C SER A 337 16.34 5.60 3.34
N LEU A 338 16.43 6.45 2.27
CA LEU A 338 17.12 7.73 2.35
C LEU A 338 16.44 8.68 3.34
N TYR A 339 15.11 8.82 3.25
CA TYR A 339 14.35 9.70 4.13
C TYR A 339 14.39 9.23 5.59
N THR A 340 14.41 7.91 5.83
CA THR A 340 14.64 7.37 7.18
C THR A 340 16.02 7.78 7.71
N GLY A 341 17.06 7.68 6.89
CA GLY A 341 18.40 8.15 7.25
C GLY A 341 18.44 9.66 7.52
N LEU A 342 17.81 10.46 6.65
CA LEU A 342 17.71 11.91 6.85
C LEU A 342 16.95 12.28 8.13
N ASN A 343 15.84 11.59 8.43
CA ASN A 343 15.07 11.83 9.66
C ASN A 343 15.89 11.50 10.93
N ILE A 344 16.74 10.48 10.90
CA ILE A 344 17.65 10.15 12.01
C ILE A 344 18.67 11.29 12.24
N LEU A 345 19.16 11.88 11.15
CA LEU A 345 20.16 12.96 11.18
C LEU A 345 19.55 14.35 11.37
N ASN A 346 18.22 14.51 11.24
CA ASN A 346 17.53 15.77 11.28
C ASN A 346 17.37 16.26 12.72
N THR A 347 18.36 17.01 13.18
CA THR A 347 18.39 17.68 14.49
C THR A 347 18.43 19.19 14.30
N GLU A 348 18.11 19.96 15.33
CA GLU A 348 18.17 21.42 15.29
C GLU A 348 19.58 21.97 14.97
N SER A 349 20.61 21.16 15.21
CA SER A 349 22.01 21.52 14.96
C SER A 349 22.55 21.13 13.58
N SER A 350 21.76 20.42 12.78
CA SER A 350 22.18 19.88 11.47
C SER A 350 21.58 20.68 10.32
N ASN A 351 22.41 21.23 9.45
CA ASN A 351 21.97 21.87 8.21
C ASN A 351 21.90 20.83 7.09
N ILE A 352 20.68 20.40 6.74
CA ILE A 352 20.42 19.37 5.74
C ILE A 352 19.84 20.00 4.48
N SER A 353 20.45 19.72 3.33
CA SER A 353 19.95 20.15 2.01
C SER A 353 19.79 18.99 1.05
N THR A 354 18.66 18.95 0.33
CA THR A 354 18.39 17.92 -0.67
C THR A 354 18.12 18.50 -2.04
N ALA A 355 18.56 17.81 -3.09
CA ALA A 355 18.19 18.07 -4.47
C ALA A 355 17.49 16.84 -5.06
N GLU A 356 16.26 17.01 -5.56
CA GLU A 356 15.38 15.90 -5.93
C GLU A 356 14.63 16.20 -7.26
N ASP A 357 14.21 15.14 -7.98
CA ASP A 357 13.52 15.25 -9.27
C ASP A 357 12.24 14.39 -9.34
N PRO A 358 11.13 14.85 -8.74
CA PRO A 358 10.98 15.93 -7.75
C PRO A 358 11.07 15.42 -6.30
N VAL A 359 10.94 16.35 -5.35
CA VAL A 359 10.67 16.02 -3.92
C VAL A 359 9.41 15.18 -3.83
N GLU A 360 9.53 14.00 -3.24
CA GLU A 360 8.38 13.06 -3.10
C GLU A 360 7.52 13.42 -1.89
N ILE A 361 8.13 13.74 -0.76
CA ILE A 361 7.46 14.02 0.50
C ILE A 361 8.18 15.19 1.18
N ASN A 362 7.41 16.16 1.69
CA ASN A 362 7.96 17.28 2.43
C ASN A 362 8.42 16.83 3.82
N LEU A 363 9.68 17.10 4.16
CA LEU A 363 10.28 16.82 5.46
C LEU A 363 10.54 18.14 6.19
N GLU A 364 9.89 18.31 7.33
CA GLU A 364 10.10 19.48 8.17
C GLU A 364 11.56 19.52 8.68
N GLY A 365 12.17 20.70 8.71
CA GLY A 365 13.56 20.90 9.14
C GLY A 365 14.62 20.64 8.06
N ILE A 366 14.23 20.23 6.83
CA ILE A 366 15.14 19.94 5.72
C ILE A 366 14.92 20.91 4.57
N ASN A 367 15.98 21.45 4.02
CA ASN A 367 15.95 22.34 2.83
C ASN A 367 15.88 21.51 1.56
N GLN A 368 14.67 21.24 1.07
CA GLN A 368 14.44 20.39 -0.11
C GLN A 368 14.29 21.23 -1.37
N VAL A 369 15.11 20.94 -2.38
CA VAL A 369 15.12 21.62 -3.68
C VAL A 369 14.58 20.69 -4.77
N ASN A 370 13.53 21.12 -5.47
CA ASN A 370 13.10 20.51 -6.72
C ASN A 370 14.02 20.98 -7.86
N VAL A 371 14.72 20.06 -8.52
CA VAL A 371 15.46 20.41 -9.73
C VAL A 371 14.49 20.79 -10.86
N ASN A 372 14.90 21.77 -11.67
CA ASN A 372 14.16 22.24 -12.84
C ASN A 372 15.12 22.54 -13.99
N PRO A 373 15.45 21.54 -14.83
CA PRO A 373 16.39 21.73 -15.93
C PRO A 373 15.96 22.80 -16.94
N LYS A 374 14.65 23.07 -17.07
CA LYS A 374 14.12 24.08 -18.00
C LYS A 374 14.61 25.50 -17.69
N VAL A 375 14.88 25.78 -16.42
CA VAL A 375 15.42 27.09 -15.97
C VAL A 375 16.89 27.01 -15.57
N GLY A 376 17.55 25.87 -15.83
CA GLY A 376 18.97 25.66 -15.53
C GLY A 376 19.26 25.19 -14.10
N LEU A 377 18.23 24.93 -13.26
CA LEU A 377 18.40 24.38 -11.92
C LEU A 377 18.53 22.85 -12.02
N THR A 378 19.73 22.40 -12.39
CA THR A 378 20.11 20.98 -12.45
C THR A 378 20.60 20.47 -11.10
N PHE A 379 20.81 19.14 -10.94
CA PHE A 379 21.46 18.56 -9.76
C PHE A 379 22.82 19.22 -9.50
N ALA A 380 23.65 19.34 -10.53
CA ALA A 380 24.96 19.98 -10.42
C ALA A 380 24.88 21.45 -10.00
N ALA A 381 23.91 22.21 -10.52
CA ALA A 381 23.71 23.61 -10.15
C ALA A 381 23.27 23.75 -8.69
N ALA A 382 22.32 22.91 -8.23
CA ALA A 382 21.87 22.89 -6.84
C ALA A 382 23.03 22.55 -5.89
N LEU A 383 23.80 21.50 -6.19
CA LEU A 383 24.95 21.07 -5.39
C LEU A 383 26.03 22.15 -5.27
N LYS A 384 26.38 22.80 -6.39
CA LYS A 384 27.34 23.93 -6.38
C LYS A 384 26.84 25.09 -5.48
N SER A 385 25.53 25.25 -5.35
CA SER A 385 24.93 26.22 -4.44
C SER A 385 25.01 25.76 -2.99
N PHE A 386 24.66 24.50 -2.71
CA PHE A 386 24.70 23.93 -1.35
C PHE A 386 26.08 24.10 -0.71
N LEU A 387 27.17 23.81 -1.42
CA LEU A 387 28.54 23.98 -0.93
C LEU A 387 28.91 25.41 -0.50
N ARG A 388 28.04 26.41 -0.75
CA ARG A 388 28.18 27.80 -0.29
C ARG A 388 27.13 28.19 0.77
N GLN A 389 26.33 27.26 1.22
CA GLN A 389 25.26 27.46 2.20
C GLN A 389 25.49 26.70 3.51
N ASP A 390 26.77 26.38 3.79
CA ASP A 390 27.21 25.72 5.03
C ASP A 390 26.40 24.46 5.38
N PRO A 391 26.29 23.48 4.48
CA PRO A 391 25.55 22.26 4.75
C PRO A 391 26.42 21.27 5.55
N ASP A 392 25.81 20.55 6.49
CA ASP A 392 26.43 19.38 7.14
C ASP A 392 26.14 18.11 6.34
N ILE A 393 24.90 17.99 5.87
CA ILE A 393 24.40 16.80 5.17
C ILE A 393 23.77 17.21 3.84
N ILE A 394 24.17 16.52 2.79
CA ILE A 394 23.68 16.72 1.43
C ILE A 394 23.04 15.43 0.94
N MET A 395 21.79 15.50 0.46
CA MET A 395 21.18 14.38 -0.26
C MET A 395 20.93 14.75 -1.71
N VAL A 396 21.32 13.86 -2.60
CA VAL A 396 21.07 13.97 -4.05
C VAL A 396 20.17 12.80 -4.43
N GLY A 397 19.01 13.10 -4.99
CA GLY A 397 18.01 12.08 -5.34
C GLY A 397 18.61 10.94 -6.14
N GLU A 398 19.44 11.25 -7.13
CA GLU A 398 20.19 10.25 -7.89
C GLU A 398 21.42 10.84 -8.59
N ILE A 399 22.43 10.00 -8.86
CA ILE A 399 23.61 10.34 -9.67
C ILE A 399 23.43 9.72 -11.06
N ARG A 400 23.25 10.58 -12.07
CA ARG A 400 23.05 10.17 -13.48
C ARG A 400 24.26 10.40 -14.39
N ASP A 401 25.10 11.38 -14.05
CA ASP A 401 26.18 11.87 -14.89
C ASP A 401 27.46 12.12 -14.10
N LEU A 402 28.57 12.28 -14.83
CA LEU A 402 29.90 12.50 -14.26
C LEU A 402 29.96 13.83 -13.49
N GLU A 403 29.38 14.91 -14.01
CA GLU A 403 29.44 16.22 -13.34
C GLU A 403 28.84 16.17 -11.94
N THR A 404 27.65 15.56 -11.81
CA THR A 404 27.00 15.35 -10.52
C THR A 404 27.87 14.45 -9.61
N ALA A 405 28.42 13.34 -10.14
CA ALA A 405 29.26 12.42 -9.41
C ALA A 405 30.52 13.10 -8.84
N GLU A 406 31.21 13.93 -9.64
CA GLU A 406 32.41 14.65 -9.20
C GLU A 406 32.12 15.64 -8.05
N ILE A 407 30.98 16.36 -8.13
CA ILE A 407 30.61 17.33 -7.10
C ILE A 407 30.27 16.63 -5.78
N VAL A 408 29.47 15.54 -5.81
CA VAL A 408 29.12 14.81 -4.59
C VAL A 408 30.32 14.14 -3.95
N ILE A 409 31.25 13.61 -4.75
CA ILE A 409 32.51 13.03 -4.24
C ILE A 409 33.37 14.11 -3.58
N LYS A 410 33.51 15.26 -4.22
CA LYS A 410 34.24 16.38 -3.63
C LYS A 410 33.60 16.85 -2.33
N ALA A 411 32.28 16.93 -2.25
CA ALA A 411 31.56 17.24 -1.01
C ALA A 411 31.89 16.20 0.08
N ALA A 412 31.82 14.90 -0.24
CA ALA A 412 32.12 13.81 0.67
C ALA A 412 33.58 13.81 1.18
N GLN A 413 34.52 14.36 0.40
CA GLN A 413 35.93 14.48 0.77
C GLN A 413 36.24 15.76 1.56
N THR A 414 35.33 16.72 1.57
CA THR A 414 35.55 18.06 2.17
C THR A 414 34.68 18.32 3.41
N GLY A 415 34.30 17.30 4.14
CA GLY A 415 33.66 17.43 5.46
C GLY A 415 32.16 17.23 5.48
N HIS A 416 31.53 16.76 4.38
CA HIS A 416 30.09 16.59 4.33
C HIS A 416 29.67 15.11 4.31
N MET A 417 28.59 14.77 5.01
CA MET A 417 27.89 13.51 4.80
C MET A 417 27.01 13.62 3.54
N VAL A 418 27.27 12.76 2.55
CA VAL A 418 26.51 12.75 1.29
C VAL A 418 25.71 11.47 1.17
N MET A 419 24.41 11.59 0.90
CA MET A 419 23.52 10.47 0.64
C MET A 419 22.98 10.55 -0.81
N SER A 420 22.98 9.43 -1.52
CA SER A 420 22.47 9.42 -2.89
C SER A 420 21.99 8.05 -3.34
N THR A 421 21.36 8.00 -4.54
CA THR A 421 20.99 6.73 -5.18
C THR A 421 21.64 6.55 -6.53
N LEU A 422 21.75 5.28 -6.91
CA LEU A 422 22.03 4.83 -8.28
C LEU A 422 21.03 3.73 -8.69
N HIS A 423 21.05 3.40 -9.97
CA HIS A 423 20.25 2.32 -10.54
C HIS A 423 21.17 1.17 -10.96
N THR A 424 21.60 0.35 -10.00
CA THR A 424 22.36 -0.88 -10.22
C THR A 424 21.69 -2.03 -9.48
N ASN A 425 22.05 -3.27 -9.79
CA ASN A 425 21.40 -4.45 -9.24
C ASN A 425 21.99 -4.92 -7.92
N SER A 426 23.29 -4.64 -7.67
CA SER A 426 24.02 -5.05 -6.46
C SER A 426 24.90 -3.91 -5.91
N ALA A 427 25.38 -4.07 -4.69
CA ALA A 427 26.29 -3.10 -4.08
C ALA A 427 27.65 -3.04 -4.79
N PRO A 428 28.30 -4.17 -5.16
CA PRO A 428 29.54 -4.15 -5.95
C PRO A 428 29.40 -3.45 -7.31
N GLU A 429 28.28 -3.69 -8.03
CA GLU A 429 28.04 -3.03 -9.30
C GLU A 429 27.93 -1.50 -9.20
N THR A 430 27.48 -0.99 -8.05
CA THR A 430 27.37 0.45 -7.82
C THR A 430 28.74 1.14 -7.92
N LEU A 431 29.79 0.55 -7.32
CA LEU A 431 31.14 1.07 -7.37
C LEU A 431 31.72 1.02 -8.80
N THR A 432 31.50 -0.10 -9.49
CA THR A 432 31.88 -0.24 -10.91
C THR A 432 31.12 0.75 -11.80
N ARG A 433 29.85 1.03 -11.50
CA ARG A 433 29.05 2.02 -12.24
C ARG A 433 29.61 3.42 -12.13
N LEU A 434 30.02 3.85 -10.92
CA LEU A 434 30.67 5.16 -10.72
C LEU A 434 31.95 5.26 -11.55
N ARG A 435 32.79 4.21 -11.55
CA ARG A 435 34.00 4.16 -12.38
C ARG A 435 33.67 4.24 -13.87
N ASN A 436 32.68 3.50 -14.34
CA ASN A 436 32.25 3.53 -15.75
C ASN A 436 31.67 4.89 -16.18
N MET A 437 31.19 5.69 -15.23
CA MET A 437 30.79 7.09 -15.48
C MET A 437 32.00 8.02 -15.63
N GLY A 438 33.23 7.56 -15.35
CA GLY A 438 34.46 8.32 -15.46
C GLY A 438 35.04 8.79 -14.12
N VAL A 439 34.44 8.39 -12.98
CA VAL A 439 34.98 8.75 -11.66
C VAL A 439 36.28 7.96 -11.40
N PRO A 440 37.39 8.63 -11.01
CA PRO A 440 38.63 7.95 -10.68
C PRO A 440 38.47 6.98 -9.50
N SER A 441 39.06 5.78 -9.63
CA SER A 441 38.96 4.70 -8.62
C SER A 441 39.42 5.15 -7.23
N PHE A 442 40.48 5.97 -7.14
CA PHE A 442 40.95 6.54 -5.89
C PHE A 442 39.87 7.39 -5.19
N ASN A 443 39.13 8.19 -5.95
CA ASN A 443 38.06 9.04 -5.40
C ASN A 443 36.90 8.20 -4.88
N ILE A 444 36.55 7.12 -5.57
CA ILE A 444 35.50 6.18 -5.11
C ILE A 444 35.93 5.53 -3.81
N ALA A 445 37.12 4.95 -3.78
CA ALA A 445 37.66 4.21 -2.64
C ALA A 445 37.79 5.04 -1.35
N THR A 446 38.05 6.36 -1.49
CA THR A 446 38.24 7.27 -0.35
C THR A 446 36.97 8.01 0.09
N SER A 447 35.92 8.03 -0.74
CA SER A 447 34.70 8.79 -0.44
C SER A 447 33.54 7.90 -0.04
N VAL A 448 33.40 6.70 -0.60
CA VAL A 448 32.25 5.83 -0.34
C VAL A 448 32.46 5.04 0.96
N ASN A 449 31.54 5.23 1.91
CA ASN A 449 31.56 4.54 3.21
C ASN A 449 30.74 3.25 3.20
N LEU A 450 29.53 3.31 2.59
CA LEU A 450 28.57 2.23 2.61
C LEU A 450 27.76 2.23 1.30
N VAL A 451 27.53 1.04 0.78
CA VAL A 451 26.60 0.82 -0.35
C VAL A 451 25.53 -0.17 0.08
N ILE A 452 24.27 0.19 -0.17
CA ILE A 452 23.11 -0.65 0.14
C ILE A 452 22.36 -0.95 -1.14
N ALA A 453 22.36 -2.20 -1.59
CA ALA A 453 21.43 -2.63 -2.62
C ALA A 453 20.13 -3.11 -1.97
N GLN A 454 18.99 -2.76 -2.57
CA GLN A 454 17.68 -2.93 -1.95
C GLN A 454 16.65 -3.49 -2.92
N ARG A 455 15.83 -4.42 -2.42
CA ARG A 455 14.62 -4.96 -3.07
C ARG A 455 13.46 -4.97 -2.08
N LEU A 456 12.23 -5.00 -2.60
CA LEU A 456 11.03 -5.19 -1.80
C LEU A 456 10.37 -6.53 -2.16
N ALA A 457 10.16 -7.38 -1.16
CA ALA A 457 9.39 -8.61 -1.24
C ALA A 457 8.05 -8.45 -0.54
N ARG A 458 7.01 -9.18 -0.98
CA ARG A 458 5.73 -9.24 -0.27
C ARG A 458 5.91 -10.04 1.02
N ARG A 459 5.28 -9.59 2.09
CA ARG A 459 5.27 -10.32 3.37
C ARG A 459 4.18 -11.39 3.33
N LEU A 460 4.50 -12.59 3.83
CA LEU A 460 3.50 -13.63 4.06
C LEU A 460 2.48 -13.15 5.09
N CYS A 461 1.23 -13.47 4.84
CA CYS A 461 0.16 -13.21 5.79
C CYS A 461 0.38 -14.08 7.04
N SER A 462 0.42 -13.45 8.20
CA SER A 462 0.62 -14.14 9.48
C SER A 462 -0.53 -15.10 9.84
N GLN A 463 -1.73 -14.83 9.32
CA GLN A 463 -2.94 -15.60 9.64
C GLN A 463 -3.06 -16.90 8.84
N CYS A 464 -2.59 -16.90 7.56
CA CYS A 464 -2.88 -18.04 6.68
C CYS A 464 -1.64 -18.72 6.08
N LYS A 465 -0.41 -18.26 6.39
CA LYS A 465 0.79 -18.97 5.93
C LYS A 465 0.87 -20.35 6.55
N ILE A 466 1.28 -21.35 5.77
CA ILE A 466 1.49 -22.71 6.23
C ILE A 466 2.93 -23.16 5.95
N PRO A 467 3.48 -24.11 6.71
CA PRO A 467 4.76 -24.73 6.38
C PRO A 467 4.74 -25.31 4.97
N ALA A 468 5.81 -25.11 4.22
CA ALA A 468 6.01 -25.72 2.91
C ALA A 468 6.82 -27.00 3.05
N ASP A 469 6.40 -28.07 2.41
CA ASP A 469 7.16 -29.32 2.32
C ASP A 469 8.04 -29.28 1.06
N ILE A 470 9.31 -28.93 1.24
CA ILE A 470 10.29 -28.83 0.14
C ILE A 470 11.45 -29.80 0.44
N PRO A 471 11.81 -30.67 -0.53
CA PRO A 471 12.91 -31.60 -0.36
C PRO A 471 14.24 -30.89 0.00
N LYS A 472 15.01 -31.50 0.91
CA LYS A 472 16.30 -30.94 1.38
C LYS A 472 17.24 -30.60 0.21
N GLN A 473 17.33 -31.49 -0.78
CA GLN A 473 18.17 -31.28 -1.96
C GLN A 473 17.78 -30.01 -2.73
N SER A 474 16.49 -29.77 -2.93
CA SER A 474 16.02 -28.56 -3.60
C SER A 474 16.31 -27.29 -2.80
N LEU A 475 16.24 -27.34 -1.47
CA LEU A 475 16.61 -26.21 -0.62
C LEU A 475 18.10 -25.85 -0.74
N LEU A 476 18.99 -26.86 -0.79
CA LEU A 476 20.43 -26.66 -1.03
C LEU A 476 20.70 -26.03 -2.41
N GLU A 477 20.02 -26.52 -3.45
CA GLU A 477 20.11 -25.95 -4.81
C GLU A 477 19.63 -24.51 -4.88
N MET A 478 18.67 -24.13 -4.04
CA MET A 478 18.16 -22.76 -3.92
C MET A 478 19.07 -21.83 -3.13
N GLY A 479 20.16 -22.33 -2.52
CA GLY A 479 21.18 -21.55 -1.83
C GLY A 479 21.10 -21.55 -0.30
N PHE A 480 20.29 -22.43 0.31
CA PHE A 480 20.42 -22.70 1.75
C PHE A 480 21.66 -23.53 2.01
N THR A 481 22.26 -23.35 3.19
CA THR A 481 23.42 -24.11 3.62
C THR A 481 23.00 -25.31 4.49
N GLU A 482 23.87 -26.30 4.65
CA GLU A 482 23.65 -27.39 5.60
C GLU A 482 23.46 -26.87 7.04
N GLN A 483 24.12 -25.77 7.40
CA GLN A 483 23.98 -25.14 8.70
C GLN A 483 22.58 -24.53 8.89
N ASP A 484 22.02 -23.91 7.83
CA ASP A 484 20.66 -23.40 7.87
C ASP A 484 19.65 -24.51 8.12
N LEU A 485 19.80 -25.63 7.36
CA LEU A 485 18.89 -26.78 7.45
C LEU A 485 19.00 -27.53 8.78
N ALA A 486 20.15 -27.44 9.46
CA ALA A 486 20.37 -28.03 10.79
C ALA A 486 19.80 -27.17 11.93
N HIS A 487 19.38 -25.92 11.65
CA HIS A 487 18.82 -25.05 12.68
C HIS A 487 17.48 -25.60 13.18
N PRO A 488 17.24 -25.73 14.51
CA PRO A 488 16.02 -26.34 15.06
C PRO A 488 14.74 -25.59 14.66
N ASP A 489 14.82 -24.29 14.42
CA ASP A 489 13.71 -23.43 14.02
C ASP A 489 13.61 -23.25 12.51
N PHE A 490 14.38 -23.98 11.71
CA PHE A 490 14.34 -23.88 10.26
C PHE A 490 12.96 -24.29 9.74
N ARG A 491 12.24 -23.34 9.17
CA ARG A 491 10.94 -23.58 8.52
C ARG A 491 10.79 -22.66 7.32
N VAL A 492 10.33 -23.22 6.23
CA VAL A 492 9.90 -22.48 5.04
C VAL A 492 8.39 -22.44 5.02
N PHE A 493 7.82 -21.28 4.73
CA PHE A 493 6.38 -21.10 4.65
C PHE A 493 5.95 -20.75 3.22
N GLN A 494 4.72 -21.17 2.88
CA GLN A 494 4.08 -20.84 1.61
C GLN A 494 2.79 -20.04 1.83
N PRO A 495 2.42 -19.18 0.84
CA PRO A 495 1.16 -18.42 0.89
C PRO A 495 -0.03 -19.33 0.62
N VAL A 496 -1.15 -19.06 1.29
CA VAL A 496 -2.44 -19.75 1.05
C VAL A 496 -3.48 -18.75 0.54
N GLY A 497 -3.82 -17.78 1.34
CA GLY A 497 -4.87 -16.80 1.09
C GLY A 497 -5.97 -16.87 2.15
N CYS A 498 -6.45 -15.70 2.58
CA CYS A 498 -7.57 -15.55 3.51
C CYS A 498 -8.24 -14.18 3.30
N PRO A 499 -9.39 -13.90 3.91
CA PRO A 499 -10.07 -12.61 3.77
C PRO A 499 -9.22 -11.40 4.19
N GLU A 500 -8.28 -11.60 5.14
CA GLU A 500 -7.39 -10.54 5.66
C GLU A 500 -6.18 -10.23 4.77
N CYS A 501 -5.95 -11.01 3.72
CA CYS A 501 -4.76 -10.87 2.87
C CYS A 501 -5.09 -11.03 1.39
N ARG A 502 -4.07 -10.87 0.56
CA ARG A 502 -4.18 -11.02 -0.90
C ARG A 502 -3.26 -12.13 -1.38
N GLU A 503 -3.84 -13.25 -1.84
CA GLU A 503 -3.08 -14.41 -2.32
C GLU A 503 -2.03 -14.90 -1.30
N GLY A 504 -2.33 -14.79 0.00
CA GLY A 504 -1.42 -15.18 1.06
C GLY A 504 -0.37 -14.14 1.44
N TYR A 505 -0.45 -12.89 0.92
CA TYR A 505 0.48 -11.82 1.23
C TYR A 505 -0.22 -10.57 1.76
N LYS A 506 0.43 -9.87 2.70
CA LYS A 506 -0.04 -8.59 3.26
C LYS A 506 1.15 -7.70 3.60
N GLY A 507 1.30 -6.60 2.86
CA GLY A 507 2.41 -5.65 3.01
C GLY A 507 3.72 -6.12 2.39
N ARG A 508 4.79 -5.35 2.59
CA ARG A 508 6.11 -5.57 2.01
C ARG A 508 7.20 -5.55 3.08
N VAL A 509 8.36 -6.09 2.74
CA VAL A 509 9.57 -6.08 3.57
C VAL A 509 10.78 -5.82 2.68
N GLY A 510 11.75 -5.06 3.19
CA GLY A 510 13.02 -4.85 2.51
C GLY A 510 13.92 -6.09 2.55
N ILE A 511 14.60 -6.33 1.45
CA ILE A 511 15.74 -7.26 1.36
C ILE A 511 16.94 -6.41 1.00
N TYR A 512 18.00 -6.49 1.79
CA TYR A 512 19.15 -5.61 1.71
C TYR A 512 20.44 -6.39 1.52
N GLU A 513 21.30 -5.86 0.66
CA GLU A 513 22.73 -6.17 0.61
C GLU A 513 23.46 -4.92 1.11
N VAL A 514 24.04 -5.00 2.29
CA VAL A 514 24.73 -3.88 2.94
C VAL A 514 26.21 -4.16 2.93
N MET A 515 26.95 -3.39 2.14
CA MET A 515 28.40 -3.56 1.93
C MET A 515 29.13 -2.31 2.43
N LYS A 516 29.89 -2.47 3.51
CA LYS A 516 30.83 -1.46 4.00
C LYS A 516 32.09 -1.47 3.14
N VAL A 517 32.53 -0.30 2.70
CA VAL A 517 33.78 -0.16 1.98
C VAL A 517 34.94 -0.22 2.98
N THR A 518 35.48 -1.43 3.16
CA THR A 518 36.63 -1.72 4.05
C THR A 518 37.95 -1.42 3.31
N PRO A 519 39.11 -1.39 4.04
CA PRO A 519 40.42 -1.24 3.39
C PRO A 519 40.70 -2.30 2.31
N GLU A 520 40.23 -3.54 2.51
CA GLU A 520 40.38 -4.63 1.54
C GLU A 520 39.58 -4.34 0.26
N ILE A 521 38.30 -3.91 0.39
CA ILE A 521 37.46 -3.53 -0.74
C ILE A 521 38.00 -2.29 -1.43
N SER A 522 38.45 -1.27 -0.66
CA SER A 522 39.10 -0.07 -1.18
C SER A 522 40.31 -0.38 -2.04
N LYS A 523 41.13 -1.35 -1.61
CA LYS A 523 42.31 -1.80 -2.37
C LYS A 523 41.90 -2.37 -3.74
N ILE A 524 40.89 -3.25 -3.78
CA ILE A 524 40.38 -3.83 -5.03
C ILE A 524 39.84 -2.73 -5.96
N ILE A 525 39.11 -1.73 -5.41
CA ILE A 525 38.65 -0.59 -6.19
C ILE A 525 39.80 0.20 -6.80
N MET A 526 40.86 0.49 -6.01
CA MET A 526 42.06 1.23 -6.46
C MET A 526 42.86 0.47 -7.51
N GLU A 527 42.83 -0.85 -7.49
CA GLU A 527 43.46 -1.75 -8.47
C GLU A 527 42.54 -1.99 -9.71
N ASP A 528 41.48 -1.21 -9.87
CA ASP A 528 40.49 -1.33 -10.94
C ASP A 528 39.79 -2.69 -11.01
N GLY A 529 39.67 -3.38 -9.87
CA GLY A 529 38.95 -4.65 -9.76
C GLY A 529 37.50 -4.56 -10.23
N ASN A 530 37.00 -5.67 -10.74
CA ASN A 530 35.62 -5.74 -11.26
C ASN A 530 34.59 -6.06 -10.18
N ALA A 531 33.30 -5.99 -10.53
CA ALA A 531 32.19 -6.23 -9.57
C ALA A 531 32.23 -7.64 -8.95
N LEU A 532 32.72 -8.66 -9.68
CA LEU A 532 32.81 -10.04 -9.17
C LEU A 532 33.90 -10.17 -8.11
N GLU A 533 35.04 -9.52 -8.31
CA GLU A 533 36.13 -9.49 -7.33
C GLU A 533 35.72 -8.77 -6.04
N ILE A 534 35.00 -7.66 -6.18
CA ILE A 534 34.43 -6.91 -5.04
C ILE A 534 33.39 -7.77 -4.32
N ALA A 535 32.50 -8.46 -5.05
CA ALA A 535 31.49 -9.35 -4.48
C ALA A 535 32.14 -10.50 -3.69
N ALA A 536 33.15 -11.16 -4.27
CA ALA A 536 33.87 -12.24 -3.60
C ALA A 536 34.58 -11.77 -2.33
N ALA A 537 35.14 -10.56 -2.33
CA ALA A 537 35.74 -9.98 -1.13
C ALA A 537 34.69 -9.62 -0.08
N SER A 538 33.55 -9.06 -0.51
CA SER A 538 32.40 -8.74 0.34
C SER A 538 31.87 -9.97 1.08
N GLU A 539 31.68 -11.08 0.36
CA GLU A 539 31.24 -12.35 0.96
C GLU A 539 32.26 -12.93 1.95
N LYS A 540 33.56 -12.87 1.64
CA LYS A 540 34.63 -13.29 2.56
C LYS A 540 34.67 -12.48 3.86
N LEU A 541 34.29 -11.20 3.79
CA LEU A 541 34.18 -10.31 4.94
C LEU A 541 32.87 -10.51 5.73
N GLY A 542 31.97 -11.40 5.26
CA GLY A 542 30.74 -11.75 5.94
C GLY A 542 29.53 -10.88 5.56
N PHE A 543 29.65 -10.00 4.57
CA PHE A 543 28.52 -9.23 4.08
C PHE A 543 27.61 -10.10 3.20
N ASN A 544 26.32 -10.16 3.54
CA ASN A 544 25.36 -10.95 2.80
C ASN A 544 24.95 -10.24 1.50
N ASN A 545 24.99 -10.96 0.38
CA ASN A 545 24.38 -10.48 -0.86
C ASN A 545 22.84 -10.48 -0.76
N LEU A 546 22.13 -9.89 -1.76
CA LEU A 546 20.67 -9.82 -1.78
C LEU A 546 20.00 -11.19 -1.66
N ARG A 547 20.53 -12.19 -2.37
CA ARG A 547 19.98 -13.55 -2.34
C ARG A 547 20.03 -14.14 -0.94
N ARG A 548 21.21 -14.08 -0.30
CA ARG A 548 21.42 -14.61 1.06
C ARG A 548 20.54 -13.89 2.10
N SER A 549 20.43 -12.56 2.00
CA SER A 549 19.53 -11.77 2.86
C SER A 549 18.06 -12.16 2.65
N GLY A 550 17.66 -12.41 1.41
CA GLY A 550 16.31 -12.91 1.10
C GLY A 550 16.03 -14.27 1.72
N LEU A 551 16.97 -15.22 1.62
CA LEU A 551 16.84 -16.54 2.22
C LEU A 551 16.74 -16.49 3.76
N LYS A 552 17.46 -15.56 4.43
CA LYS A 552 17.27 -15.31 5.86
C LYS A 552 15.83 -14.88 6.18
N LYS A 553 15.21 -14.01 5.37
CA LYS A 553 13.78 -13.62 5.54
C LYS A 553 12.82 -14.78 5.31
N VAL A 554 13.16 -15.73 4.44
CA VAL A 554 12.37 -16.97 4.26
C VAL A 554 12.46 -17.84 5.51
N MET A 555 13.65 -18.04 6.09
CA MET A 555 13.84 -18.82 7.33
C MET A 555 13.08 -18.21 8.52
N GLN A 556 13.01 -16.89 8.59
CA GLN A 556 12.22 -16.16 9.59
C GLN A 556 10.69 -16.24 9.33
N GLY A 557 10.25 -16.84 8.22
CA GLY A 557 8.85 -16.94 7.83
C GLY A 557 8.21 -15.58 7.49
N VAL A 558 9.02 -14.57 7.14
CA VAL A 558 8.57 -13.22 6.78
C VAL A 558 8.10 -13.15 5.35
N THR A 559 8.78 -13.83 4.43
CA THR A 559 8.43 -13.90 3.01
C THR A 559 8.51 -15.34 2.50
N SER A 560 8.06 -15.59 1.28
CA SER A 560 8.16 -16.90 0.65
C SER A 560 9.40 -17.02 -0.24
N LEU A 561 9.82 -18.25 -0.49
CA LEU A 561 10.90 -18.54 -1.43
C LEU A 561 10.57 -18.07 -2.85
N GLN A 562 9.30 -18.18 -3.26
CA GLN A 562 8.81 -17.66 -4.54
C GLN A 562 9.06 -16.15 -4.69
N GLU A 563 8.79 -15.37 -3.65
CA GLU A 563 9.04 -13.92 -3.66
C GLU A 563 10.52 -13.60 -3.72
N VAL A 564 11.36 -14.30 -2.95
CA VAL A 564 12.81 -14.11 -3.00
C VAL A 564 13.33 -14.42 -4.41
N ASN A 565 12.90 -15.53 -5.02
CA ASN A 565 13.25 -15.86 -6.40
C ASN A 565 12.85 -14.73 -7.36
N ARG A 566 11.62 -14.20 -7.23
CA ARG A 566 11.11 -13.13 -8.10
C ARG A 566 11.94 -11.84 -8.03
N VAL A 567 12.46 -11.48 -6.84
CA VAL A 567 13.10 -10.17 -6.63
C VAL A 567 14.63 -10.24 -6.59
N THR A 568 15.23 -11.43 -6.50
CA THR A 568 16.67 -11.64 -6.46
C THR A 568 17.20 -12.51 -7.61
N SER A 569 16.35 -12.98 -8.54
CA SER A 569 16.84 -13.54 -9.81
C SER A 569 17.45 -12.42 -10.64
N GLU A 570 18.65 -12.62 -11.09
CA GLU A 570 19.35 -11.77 -12.05
C GLU A 570 18.74 -11.86 -13.44
#